data_2e47d6a0b4ee0d11680a14436011bfba
#
_entry.id   2e47d6a0b4ee0d11680a14436011bfba
#
_cell.length_a   1.000
_cell.length_b   1.000
_cell.length_c   1.000
_cell.angle_alpha   90.00
_cell.angle_beta   90.00
_cell.angle_gamma   90.00
#
_symmetry.space_group_name_H-M   'P 1'
#
loop_
_entity.id
_entity.type
_entity.pdbx_description
1 polymer ?
#
loop_
_entity_poly.entity_id
_entity_poly.type
_entity_poly.pdbx_seq_one_letter_code
_entity_poly.pdbx_strand_id
1 'polypeptide(L)'
;MARTSIAPRDPPDDWHNHIVIDPKILAGKPVIKGSRVSVAVIVGGLADGASVQELCRSYEIQERDVRAALAFAAESVEGERVVTLSRR
;
A
#
# COMPACT_ATOMS: atom_id res chain seq x y z
N MET A 1 20.48 17.48 0.76
CA MET A 1 20.28 17.14 0.53
C MET A 1 19.85 16.30 0.24
N ALA A 2 19.89 15.97 0.31
CA ALA A 2 19.69 15.23 -0.04
C ALA A 2 18.77 14.79 -0.41
N ARG A 3 18.22 14.94 -0.57
CA ARG A 3 17.42 14.61 -0.97
C ARG A 3 17.29 14.43 -1.98
N THR A 4 17.63 14.66 -2.36
CA THR A 4 17.60 14.63 -3.35
C THR A 4 17.49 13.70 -3.97
N SER A 5 18.00 13.24 -3.70
CA SER A 5 18.13 12.23 -4.25
C SER A 5 17.01 11.66 -4.60
N ILE A 6 16.37 11.97 -4.31
CA ILE A 6 15.25 11.49 -4.47
C ILE A 6 14.74 11.64 -5.64
N ALA A 7 15.16 12.12 -6.16
CA ALA A 7 14.75 12.26 -7.16
C ALA A 7 14.51 11.59 -7.82
N PRO A 8 14.27 11.54 -8.33
CA PRO A 8 13.48 11.19 -9.03
C PRO A 8 13.60 10.21 -9.78
N ARG A 9 13.77 9.53 -9.52
CA ARG A 9 13.79 8.58 -10.17
C ARG A 9 12.77 8.55 -11.05
N ASP A 10 12.54 7.78 -11.77
CA ASP A 10 11.52 7.69 -12.57
C ASP A 10 10.28 7.95 -11.95
N PRO A 11 9.27 8.21 -12.59
CA PRO A 11 8.01 8.40 -12.01
C PRO A 11 7.77 7.23 -11.14
N PRO A 12 7.31 7.44 -9.97
CA PRO A 12 7.06 6.35 -9.09
C PRO A 12 5.99 5.51 -9.68
N ASP A 13 6.06 4.24 -9.43
CA ASP A 13 5.01 3.36 -9.78
C ASP A 13 3.78 3.79 -9.07
N ASP A 14 2.73 4.01 -9.79
CA ASP A 14 1.47 4.39 -9.22
C ASP A 14 0.87 3.16 -8.59
N TRP A 15 0.32 3.27 -7.39
CA TRP A 15 -0.28 2.11 -6.75
C TRP A 15 -1.42 1.54 -7.58
N HIS A 16 -2.02 2.36 -8.44
CA HIS A 16 -3.10 1.87 -9.29
C HIS A 16 -2.67 0.71 -10.17
N ASN A 17 -1.38 0.61 -10.44
CA ASN A 17 -0.89 -0.48 -11.26
C ASN A 17 -0.72 -1.77 -10.47
N HIS A 18 -0.80 -1.70 -9.15
CA HIS A 18 -0.49 -2.84 -8.31
C HIS A 18 -1.63 -3.24 -7.38
N ILE A 19 -2.65 -2.40 -7.24
CA ILE A 19 -3.75 -2.67 -6.32
C ILE A 19 -5.04 -2.81 -7.12
N VAL A 20 -5.78 -3.85 -6.81
CA VAL A 20 -7.05 -4.14 -7.50
C VAL A 20 -8.16 -4.14 -6.48
N ILE A 21 -9.29 -3.56 -6.84
CA ILE A 21 -10.49 -3.60 -6.02
C ILE A 21 -11.57 -4.20 -6.90
N ASP A 22 -11.91 -5.45 -6.65
CA ASP A 22 -12.84 -6.19 -7.49
C ASP A 22 -13.82 -6.89 -6.55
N PRO A 23 -15.13 -6.66 -6.72
CA PRO A 23 -16.10 -7.30 -5.82
C PRO A 23 -15.98 -8.82 -5.79
N LYS A 24 -15.40 -9.41 -6.82
CA LYS A 24 -15.24 -10.86 -6.86
C LYS A 24 -14.02 -11.34 -6.10
N ILE A 25 -13.17 -10.43 -5.65
CA ILE A 25 -11.95 -10.82 -4.94
C ILE A 25 -12.06 -10.28 -3.53
N LEU A 26 -12.14 -11.18 -2.57
CA LEU A 26 -12.21 -10.82 -1.16
C LEU A 26 -13.28 -9.76 -0.89
N ALA A 27 -14.42 -9.91 -1.58
CA ALA A 27 -15.59 -9.05 -1.37
C ALA A 27 -15.25 -7.57 -1.59
N GLY A 28 -14.38 -7.29 -2.54
CA GLY A 28 -14.09 -5.91 -2.91
C GLY A 28 -13.04 -5.24 -2.07
N LYS A 29 -12.32 -5.98 -1.24
CA LYS A 29 -11.22 -5.37 -0.49
C LYS A 29 -10.05 -5.11 -1.40
N PRO A 30 -9.29 -4.06 -1.16
CA PRO A 30 -8.10 -3.79 -2.00
C PRO A 30 -7.07 -4.89 -1.80
N VAL A 31 -6.61 -5.44 -2.90
CA VAL A 31 -5.63 -6.52 -2.85
C VAL A 31 -4.50 -6.24 -3.84
N ILE A 32 -3.38 -6.90 -3.61
CA ILE A 32 -2.27 -6.83 -4.55
C ILE A 32 -2.69 -7.54 -5.83
N LYS A 33 -2.49 -6.89 -6.94
CA LYS A 33 -2.88 -7.41 -8.24
C LYS A 33 -2.28 -8.78 -8.46
N GLY A 34 -3.10 -9.69 -8.92
CA GLY A 34 -2.64 -11.04 -9.19
C GLY A 34 -2.55 -11.92 -7.96
N SER A 35 -3.06 -11.45 -6.84
CA SER A 35 -2.99 -12.22 -5.61
C SER A 35 -4.26 -12.04 -4.83
N ARG A 36 -4.34 -12.68 -3.68
CA ARG A 36 -5.42 -12.44 -2.74
C ARG A 36 -4.90 -11.83 -1.46
N VAL A 37 -3.73 -11.21 -1.54
CA VAL A 37 -3.11 -10.57 -0.39
C VAL A 37 -3.68 -9.17 -0.27
N SER A 38 -4.38 -8.89 0.81
CA SER A 38 -5.05 -7.60 0.95
C SER A 38 -4.09 -6.53 1.45
N VAL A 39 -4.41 -5.30 1.13
CA VAL A 39 -3.65 -4.16 1.65
C VAL A 39 -3.66 -4.20 3.17
N ALA A 40 -4.80 -4.53 3.77
CA ALA A 40 -4.91 -4.55 5.22
C ALA A 40 -3.94 -5.55 5.86
N VAL A 41 -3.74 -6.70 5.22
CA VAL A 41 -2.81 -7.70 5.74
C VAL A 41 -1.39 -7.15 5.73
N ILE A 42 -1.03 -6.46 4.66
CA ILE A 42 0.31 -5.92 4.55
C ILE A 42 0.54 -4.82 5.58
N VAL A 43 -0.39 -3.88 5.64
CA VAL A 43 -0.26 -2.76 6.57
C VAL A 43 -0.29 -3.26 8.01
N GLY A 44 -1.19 -4.20 8.29
CA GLY A 44 -1.26 -4.77 9.61
C GLY A 44 0.00 -5.52 10.00
N GLY A 45 0.58 -6.25 9.05
CA GLY A 45 1.83 -6.96 9.32
C GLY A 45 2.95 -6.02 9.69
N LEU A 46 3.06 -4.91 8.96
CA LEU A 46 4.08 -3.92 9.28
C LEU A 46 3.82 -3.30 10.65
N ALA A 47 2.56 -3.03 10.94
CA ALA A 47 2.20 -2.46 12.25
C ALA A 47 2.57 -3.41 13.38
N ASP A 48 2.51 -4.70 13.12
CA ASP A 48 2.85 -5.71 14.12
C ASP A 48 4.33 -5.97 14.22
N GLY A 49 5.13 -5.31 13.41
CA GLY A 49 6.57 -5.42 13.52
C GLY A 49 7.24 -6.28 12.45
N ALA A 50 6.50 -6.79 11.49
CA ALA A 50 7.11 -7.56 10.43
C ALA A 50 7.93 -6.64 9.54
N SER A 51 9.00 -7.16 8.98
CA SER A 51 9.80 -6.40 8.04
C SER A 51 9.20 -6.54 6.64
N VAL A 52 9.60 -5.64 5.76
CA VAL A 52 9.17 -5.72 4.36
C VAL A 52 9.61 -7.05 3.78
N GLN A 53 10.84 -7.48 4.07
CA GLN A 53 11.34 -8.72 3.53
C GLN A 53 10.54 -9.91 4.03
N GLU A 54 10.12 -9.88 5.29
CA GLU A 54 9.32 -10.96 5.82
C GLU A 54 7.97 -11.05 5.11
N LEU A 55 7.36 -9.92 4.86
CA LEU A 55 6.09 -9.91 4.15
C LEU A 55 6.24 -10.40 2.72
N CYS A 56 7.30 -9.96 2.05
CA CYS A 56 7.54 -10.40 0.69
C CYS A 56 7.72 -11.91 0.63
N ARG A 57 8.44 -12.44 1.59
CA ARG A 57 8.70 -13.87 1.61
C ARG A 57 7.44 -14.65 1.97
N SER A 58 6.70 -14.16 2.96
CA SER A 58 5.53 -14.87 3.43
C SER A 58 4.40 -14.91 2.42
N TYR A 59 4.23 -13.84 1.68
CA TYR A 59 3.10 -13.74 0.76
C TYR A 59 3.52 -13.81 -0.70
N GLU A 60 4.82 -14.01 -0.94
CA GLU A 60 5.33 -14.13 -2.31
C GLU A 60 4.99 -12.91 -3.14
N ILE A 61 5.23 -11.74 -2.57
CA ILE A 61 5.03 -10.47 -3.25
C ILE A 61 6.36 -9.74 -3.28
N GLN A 62 6.38 -8.63 -3.98
CA GLN A 62 7.59 -7.86 -4.16
C GLN A 62 7.55 -6.61 -3.32
N GLU A 63 8.72 -6.03 -3.12
CA GLU A 63 8.79 -4.82 -2.32
C GLU A 63 7.94 -3.70 -2.91
N ARG A 64 7.87 -3.61 -4.22
CA ARG A 64 7.02 -2.58 -4.84
C ARG A 64 5.56 -2.78 -4.50
N ASP A 65 5.15 -4.02 -4.30
CA ASP A 65 3.78 -4.30 -3.92
C ASP A 65 3.50 -3.79 -2.52
N VAL A 66 4.48 -3.93 -1.63
CA VAL A 66 4.34 -3.42 -0.27
C VAL A 66 4.24 -1.90 -0.31
N ARG A 67 5.06 -1.27 -1.11
CA ARG A 67 5.00 0.18 -1.23
C ARG A 67 3.68 0.65 -1.81
N ALA A 68 3.15 -0.09 -2.78
CA ALA A 68 1.86 0.26 -3.36
C ALA A 68 0.76 0.17 -2.31
N ALA A 69 0.82 -0.86 -1.47
CA ALA A 69 -0.16 -1.00 -0.41
C ALA A 69 -0.08 0.17 0.57
N LEU A 70 1.12 0.58 0.89
CA LEU A 70 1.29 1.71 1.80
C LEU A 70 0.81 3.01 1.17
N ALA A 71 1.07 3.20 -0.12
CA ALA A 71 0.61 4.40 -0.81
C ALA A 71 -0.91 4.45 -0.86
N PHE A 72 -1.54 3.31 -1.14
CA PHE A 72 -2.98 3.24 -1.14
C PHE A 72 -3.53 3.59 0.24
N ALA A 73 -2.95 3.01 1.28
CA ALA A 73 -3.42 3.25 2.63
C ALA A 73 -3.24 4.72 3.01
N ALA A 74 -2.13 5.30 2.61
CA ALA A 74 -1.86 6.69 2.94
C ALA A 74 -2.89 7.62 2.30
N GLU A 75 -3.25 7.36 1.06
CA GLU A 75 -4.25 8.18 0.41
C GLU A 75 -5.61 8.03 1.06
N SER A 76 -5.94 6.81 1.46
CA SER A 76 -7.20 6.57 2.13
C SER A 76 -7.28 7.31 3.45
N VAL A 77 -6.21 7.26 4.21
CA VAL A 77 -6.17 7.92 5.50
C VAL A 77 -6.21 9.43 5.34
N GLU A 78 -5.53 9.92 4.31
CA GLU A 78 -5.48 11.35 4.09
C GLU A 78 -6.86 11.90 3.80
N GLY A 79 -7.64 11.20 3.02
CA GLY A 79 -9.00 11.62 2.78
C GLY A 79 -9.81 11.66 4.06
N GLU A 80 -9.66 10.64 4.89
CA GLU A 80 -10.38 10.61 6.16
C GLU A 80 -9.89 11.68 7.09
N ARG A 81 -8.60 11.94 7.08
CA ARG A 81 -8.06 12.95 7.95
C ARG A 81 -8.59 14.33 7.60
N VAL A 82 -8.75 14.60 6.33
CA VAL A 82 -9.29 15.88 5.90
C VAL A 82 -10.68 16.06 6.46
N VAL A 83 -11.51 15.03 6.40
CA VAL A 83 -12.84 15.09 6.95
C VAL A 83 -12.79 15.31 8.46
N THR A 84 -11.90 14.62 9.11
CA THR A 84 -11.78 14.74 10.56
C THR A 84 -11.38 16.17 10.94
N LEU A 85 -10.43 16.73 10.23
CA LEU A 85 -9.99 18.08 10.53
C LEU A 85 -11.10 19.08 10.35
N SER A 86 -11.94 18.88 9.35
CA SER A 86 -12.97 19.87 9.13
C SER A 86 -14.00 19.81 10.23
N ARG A 87 -14.03 18.79 11.04
CA ARG A 87 -14.94 18.79 12.16
C ARG A 87 -14.42 19.53 13.34
N ARG A 88 -13.13 19.88 13.33
CA ARG A 88 -12.62 20.62 14.43
C ARG A 88 -12.91 22.05 14.27
#